data_3804c87e8c88a09b31aff57de9eab2e2
#
_entry.id   3804c87e8c88a09b31aff57de9eab2e2
#
_cell.length_a   1.000
_cell.length_b   1.000
_cell.length_c   1.000
_cell.angle_alpha   90.00
_cell.angle_beta   90.00
_cell.angle_gamma   90.00
#
_symmetry.space_group_name_H-M   'P 1'
#
loop_
_entity.id
_entity.type
_entity.pdbx_description
1 polymer ?
#
loop_
_entity_poly.entity_id
_entity_poly.type
_entity_poly.pdbx_seq_one_letter_code
_entity_poly.pdbx_strand_id
1 'polypeptide(L)'
;VSTNAVTDAPHTLRHLADDAPRVMVVDGSRLVRKLIGDTLRRSLERVEVVTCGNIGEAREALAAAPVNLVTTALVLPDGDGVALARSVREAAGQAYVPVIVVSGDAQAHLEARQFTEDVTDYFDKALGHEALAAFIRGYVQPEPIPDARVLYVEDSKVVALATKRMLERHGVRVMHFIGVEEALEYLESHRGQDDPGADLVLTDVYLKGELSGMDLLQRLRGDFGYGKRRLPVLVMTGDDNRDNQSKLLRQGANDLVLKPIEERLLITKTLFQLRVSRL
;
A
#
# COMPACT_ATOMS: atom_id res chain seq x y z
N VAL A 1 -40.41 10.60 25.09
CA VAL A 1 -39.45 11.22 24.18
C VAL A 1 -38.15 10.45 24.36
N SER A 2 -37.95 9.42 23.54
CA SER A 2 -36.72 8.61 23.54
C SER A 2 -35.82 9.18 22.47
N THR A 3 -34.74 9.82 22.87
CA THR A 3 -33.62 10.20 22.03
C THR A 3 -32.79 8.94 21.75
N ASN A 4 -32.96 8.39 20.56
CA ASN A 4 -32.02 7.41 20.02
C ASN A 4 -30.68 8.12 19.80
N ALA A 5 -29.73 7.88 20.68
CA ALA A 5 -28.33 8.14 20.42
C ALA A 5 -27.88 7.14 19.35
N VAL A 6 -27.83 7.60 18.09
CA VAL A 6 -27.10 6.93 17.04
C VAL A 6 -25.62 7.00 17.47
N THR A 7 -25.12 5.93 18.02
CA THR A 7 -23.69 5.71 18.19
C THR A 7 -23.06 5.74 16.79
N ASP A 8 -22.45 6.85 16.49
CA ASP A 8 -21.63 7.04 15.31
C ASP A 8 -20.44 6.06 15.45
N ALA A 9 -20.63 4.84 14.94
CA ALA A 9 -19.52 3.92 14.77
C ALA A 9 -18.47 4.63 13.90
N PRO A 10 -17.20 4.60 14.26
CA PRO A 10 -16.19 5.33 13.51
C PRO A 10 -16.36 5.02 12.02
N HIS A 11 -16.30 6.04 11.18
CA HIS A 11 -16.40 5.94 9.70
C HIS A 11 -15.20 5.15 9.14
N THR A 12 -14.97 4.01 9.73
CA THR A 12 -13.91 3.07 9.49
C THR A 12 -14.09 2.49 8.10
N LEU A 13 -13.19 2.86 7.21
CA LEU A 13 -12.81 2.04 6.06
C LEU A 13 -13.94 1.65 5.08
N ARG A 14 -15.14 2.22 5.19
CA ARG A 14 -16.29 1.86 4.34
C ARG A 14 -16.01 1.95 2.83
N HIS A 15 -15.09 2.79 2.43
CA HIS A 15 -14.69 2.93 1.03
C HIS A 15 -13.50 2.03 0.64
N LEU A 16 -12.79 1.44 1.64
CA LEU A 16 -11.80 0.39 1.43
C LEU A 16 -12.41 -1.00 1.59
N ALA A 17 -13.42 -1.11 2.47
CA ALA A 17 -14.24 -2.27 2.63
C ALA A 17 -15.57 -2.02 1.90
N ASP A 18 -15.63 -2.28 0.59
CA ASP A 18 -16.89 -2.64 -0.02
C ASP A 18 -17.41 -3.83 0.77
N ASP A 19 -18.73 -3.84 1.11
CA ASP A 19 -19.36 -4.96 1.82
C ASP A 19 -19.12 -6.32 1.11
N ALA A 20 -18.72 -6.29 -0.17
CA ALA A 20 -18.30 -7.44 -0.96
C ALA A 20 -17.18 -7.02 -1.92
N PRO A 21 -15.88 -7.05 -1.48
CA PRO A 21 -14.78 -6.70 -2.35
C PRO A 21 -14.72 -7.64 -3.56
N ARG A 22 -14.50 -7.07 -4.73
CA ARG A 22 -14.35 -7.80 -5.98
C ARG A 22 -12.88 -8.05 -6.25
N VAL A 23 -12.46 -9.31 -6.11
CA VAL A 23 -11.06 -9.75 -6.29
C VAL A 23 -10.92 -10.49 -7.60
N MET A 24 -10.03 -10.02 -8.46
CA MET A 24 -9.71 -10.69 -9.72
C MET A 24 -8.51 -11.62 -9.52
N VAL A 25 -8.66 -12.88 -9.95
CA VAL A 25 -7.63 -13.90 -9.93
C VAL A 25 -7.28 -14.32 -11.35
N VAL A 26 -6.06 -13.99 -11.80
CA VAL A 26 -5.59 -14.27 -13.14
C VAL A 26 -4.47 -15.30 -13.11
N ASP A 27 -4.73 -16.49 -13.65
CA ASP A 27 -3.76 -17.59 -13.72
C ASP A 27 -4.12 -18.51 -14.89
N GLY A 28 -3.16 -18.96 -15.66
CA GLY A 28 -3.40 -19.91 -16.78
C GLY A 28 -4.00 -21.24 -16.34
N SER A 29 -3.74 -21.68 -15.10
CA SER A 29 -4.23 -22.93 -14.55
C SER A 29 -5.64 -22.79 -13.96
N ARG A 30 -6.61 -23.47 -14.54
CA ARG A 30 -7.99 -23.54 -14.01
C ARG A 30 -8.04 -24.08 -12.58
N LEU A 31 -7.16 -25.04 -12.25
CA LEU A 31 -7.10 -25.61 -10.91
C LEU A 31 -6.62 -24.56 -9.89
N VAL A 32 -5.57 -23.81 -10.21
CA VAL A 32 -5.04 -22.76 -9.35
C VAL A 32 -6.09 -21.68 -9.11
N ARG A 33 -6.75 -21.19 -10.18
CA ARG A 33 -7.84 -20.22 -10.06
C ARG A 33 -8.95 -20.69 -9.13
N LYS A 34 -9.34 -21.97 -9.26
CA LYS A 34 -10.39 -22.57 -8.40
C LYS A 34 -9.92 -22.62 -6.95
N LEU A 35 -8.69 -23.08 -6.67
CA LEU A 35 -8.16 -23.20 -5.31
C LEU A 35 -8.06 -21.82 -4.64
N ILE A 36 -7.51 -20.82 -5.32
CA ILE A 36 -7.42 -19.46 -4.79
C ILE A 36 -8.85 -18.90 -4.54
N GLY A 37 -9.74 -19.04 -5.51
CA GLY A 37 -11.11 -18.55 -5.38
C GLY A 37 -11.88 -19.19 -4.23
N ASP A 38 -11.78 -20.50 -4.05
CA ASP A 38 -12.42 -21.22 -2.95
C ASP A 38 -11.85 -20.82 -1.59
N THR A 39 -10.52 -20.61 -1.52
CA THR A 39 -9.86 -20.15 -0.30
C THR A 39 -10.28 -18.72 0.03
N LEU A 40 -10.36 -17.81 -0.93
CA LEU A 40 -10.84 -16.45 -0.72
C LEU A 40 -12.28 -16.41 -0.19
N ARG A 41 -13.19 -17.22 -0.78
CA ARG A 41 -14.58 -17.31 -0.32
C ARG A 41 -14.73 -17.87 1.10
N ARG A 42 -13.79 -18.71 1.55
CA ARG A 42 -13.75 -19.19 2.95
C ARG A 42 -13.17 -18.17 3.91
N SER A 43 -12.18 -17.39 3.45
CA SER A 43 -11.40 -16.48 4.30
C SER A 43 -12.03 -15.10 4.43
N LEU A 44 -12.90 -14.70 3.50
CA LEU A 44 -13.58 -13.41 3.44
C LEU A 44 -15.08 -13.62 3.56
N GLU A 45 -15.75 -12.93 4.49
CA GLU A 45 -17.19 -13.12 4.74
C GLU A 45 -18.03 -12.82 3.50
N ARG A 46 -17.62 -11.83 2.73
CA ARG A 46 -18.28 -11.45 1.47
C ARG A 46 -17.20 -11.10 0.46
N VAL A 47 -17.07 -11.86 -0.60
CA VAL A 47 -16.14 -11.60 -1.69
C VAL A 47 -16.72 -12.03 -3.02
N GLU A 48 -16.67 -11.17 -4.01
CA GLU A 48 -16.88 -11.56 -5.40
C GLU A 48 -15.53 -11.92 -6.01
N VAL A 49 -15.38 -13.17 -6.46
CA VAL A 49 -14.13 -13.63 -7.10
C VAL A 49 -14.37 -13.73 -8.60
N VAL A 50 -13.63 -12.91 -9.35
CA VAL A 50 -13.58 -12.94 -10.82
C VAL A 50 -12.35 -13.73 -11.23
N THR A 51 -12.51 -14.78 -12.01
CA THR A 51 -11.38 -15.62 -12.45
C THR A 51 -11.15 -15.47 -13.95
N CYS A 52 -9.91 -15.21 -14.34
CA CYS A 52 -9.48 -15.03 -15.73
C CYS A 52 -8.30 -15.94 -16.03
N GLY A 53 -8.31 -16.57 -17.22
CA GLY A 53 -7.29 -17.51 -17.65
C GLY A 53 -6.10 -16.85 -18.35
N ASN A 54 -6.26 -15.61 -18.77
CA ASN A 54 -5.29 -14.86 -19.58
C ASN A 54 -5.53 -13.35 -19.45
N ILE A 55 -4.64 -12.55 -20.05
CA ILE A 55 -4.71 -11.09 -20.03
C ILE A 55 -5.93 -10.56 -20.78
N GLY A 56 -6.31 -11.19 -21.90
CA GLY A 56 -7.48 -10.80 -22.68
C GLY A 56 -8.76 -10.86 -21.85
N GLU A 57 -9.02 -11.99 -21.18
CA GLU A 57 -10.16 -12.15 -20.27
C GLU A 57 -10.14 -11.13 -19.11
N ALA A 58 -8.94 -10.89 -18.56
CA ALA A 58 -8.78 -9.91 -17.48
C ALA A 58 -9.13 -8.48 -17.94
N ARG A 59 -8.70 -8.08 -19.13
CA ARG A 59 -9.06 -6.76 -19.71
C ARG A 59 -10.56 -6.61 -19.94
N GLU A 60 -11.22 -7.64 -20.46
CA GLU A 60 -12.67 -7.64 -20.63
C GLU A 60 -13.40 -7.51 -19.30
N ALA A 61 -12.93 -8.24 -18.27
CA ALA A 61 -13.52 -8.16 -16.93
C ALA A 61 -13.29 -6.80 -16.25
N LEU A 62 -12.12 -6.18 -16.46
CA LEU A 62 -11.83 -4.81 -15.98
C LEU A 62 -12.70 -3.76 -16.67
N ALA A 63 -12.99 -3.94 -17.96
CA ALA A 63 -13.88 -3.05 -18.70
C ALA A 63 -15.35 -3.19 -18.28
N ALA A 64 -15.75 -4.39 -17.84
CA ALA A 64 -17.13 -4.67 -17.47
C ALA A 64 -17.51 -4.09 -16.10
N ALA A 65 -16.61 -4.16 -15.11
CA ALA A 65 -16.85 -3.61 -13.78
C ALA A 65 -15.55 -3.41 -12.98
N PRO A 66 -15.50 -2.42 -12.07
CA PRO A 66 -14.33 -2.17 -11.24
C PRO A 66 -14.01 -3.35 -10.31
N VAL A 67 -12.72 -3.51 -9.99
CA VAL A 67 -12.22 -4.50 -9.02
C VAL A 67 -11.49 -3.78 -7.87
N ASN A 68 -11.40 -4.46 -6.72
CA ASN A 68 -10.73 -3.93 -5.53
C ASN A 68 -9.28 -4.41 -5.42
N LEU A 69 -8.95 -5.53 -6.08
CA LEU A 69 -7.61 -6.10 -6.10
C LEU A 69 -7.48 -7.07 -7.29
N VAL A 70 -6.29 -7.13 -7.85
CA VAL A 70 -5.91 -8.12 -8.87
C VAL A 70 -4.77 -8.97 -8.33
N THR A 71 -4.91 -10.30 -8.37
CA THR A 71 -3.77 -11.21 -8.28
C THR A 71 -3.50 -11.80 -9.67
N THR A 72 -2.24 -11.93 -10.03
CA THR A 72 -1.85 -12.48 -11.33
C THR A 72 -0.65 -13.41 -11.20
N ALA A 73 -0.66 -14.51 -11.93
CA ALA A 73 0.56 -15.27 -12.15
C ALA A 73 1.57 -14.41 -12.92
N LEU A 74 2.85 -14.65 -12.70
CA LEU A 74 3.91 -13.97 -13.47
C LEU A 74 3.86 -14.37 -14.95
N VAL A 75 3.65 -15.65 -15.24
CA VAL A 75 3.58 -16.19 -16.60
C VAL A 75 2.13 -16.53 -16.92
N LEU A 76 1.61 -15.95 -17.99
CA LEU A 76 0.26 -16.17 -18.51
C LEU A 76 0.31 -16.70 -19.96
N PRO A 77 -0.75 -17.36 -20.46
CA PRO A 77 -0.76 -17.92 -21.82
C PRO A 77 -0.52 -16.91 -22.94
N ASP A 78 -0.92 -15.65 -22.74
CA ASP A 78 -0.87 -14.57 -23.72
C ASP A 78 0.05 -13.40 -23.31
N GLY A 79 0.92 -13.61 -22.28
CA GLY A 79 1.87 -12.61 -21.83
C GLY A 79 2.36 -12.85 -20.40
N ASP A 80 2.63 -11.77 -19.68
CA ASP A 80 3.07 -11.86 -18.30
C ASP A 80 2.21 -10.96 -17.36
N GLY A 81 2.30 -11.24 -16.06
CA GLY A 81 1.55 -10.52 -15.04
C GLY A 81 1.95 -9.05 -14.91
N VAL A 82 3.17 -8.67 -15.32
CA VAL A 82 3.63 -7.28 -15.31
C VAL A 82 2.93 -6.49 -16.42
N ALA A 83 2.77 -7.10 -17.60
CA ALA A 83 2.00 -6.49 -18.70
C ALA A 83 0.52 -6.31 -18.33
N LEU A 84 -0.06 -7.26 -17.57
CA LEU A 84 -1.40 -7.08 -17.01
C LEU A 84 -1.44 -5.94 -16.00
N ALA A 85 -0.47 -5.85 -15.08
CA ALA A 85 -0.38 -4.75 -14.12
C ALA A 85 -0.38 -3.38 -14.82
N ARG A 86 0.40 -3.23 -15.88
CA ARG A 86 0.38 -2.01 -16.72
C ARG A 86 -1.01 -1.73 -17.29
N SER A 87 -1.70 -2.73 -17.80
CA SER A 87 -3.06 -2.57 -18.31
C SER A 87 -4.05 -2.10 -17.22
N VAL A 88 -3.88 -2.55 -15.98
CA VAL A 88 -4.67 -2.07 -14.83
C VAL A 88 -4.38 -0.58 -14.55
N ARG A 89 -3.11 -0.16 -14.63
CA ARG A 89 -2.74 1.25 -14.41
C ARG A 89 -3.30 2.18 -15.49
N GLU A 90 -3.49 1.67 -16.70
CA GLU A 90 -4.06 2.41 -17.82
C GLU A 90 -5.60 2.41 -17.81
N ALA A 91 -6.23 1.53 -17.03
CA ALA A 91 -7.68 1.44 -16.93
C ALA A 91 -8.28 2.65 -16.20
N ALA A 92 -9.22 3.32 -16.85
CA ALA A 92 -9.86 4.51 -16.30
C ALA A 92 -10.52 4.23 -14.94
N GLY A 93 -10.18 5.03 -13.92
CA GLY A 93 -10.72 4.91 -12.56
C GLY A 93 -10.24 3.71 -11.75
N GLN A 94 -9.33 2.89 -12.29
CA GLN A 94 -8.81 1.70 -11.62
C GLN A 94 -7.28 1.69 -11.44
N ALA A 95 -6.61 2.77 -11.80
CA ALA A 95 -5.15 2.87 -11.76
C ALA A 95 -4.52 2.64 -10.37
N TYR A 96 -5.29 2.83 -9.30
CA TYR A 96 -4.86 2.64 -7.91
C TYR A 96 -5.09 1.22 -7.37
N VAL A 97 -5.74 0.33 -8.12
CA VAL A 97 -6.07 -1.03 -7.65
C VAL A 97 -4.79 -1.79 -7.35
N PRO A 98 -4.66 -2.43 -6.17
CA PRO A 98 -3.52 -3.28 -5.88
C PRO A 98 -3.40 -4.41 -6.89
N VAL A 99 -2.21 -4.58 -7.46
CA VAL A 99 -1.87 -5.71 -8.33
C VAL A 99 -0.76 -6.51 -7.67
N ILE A 100 -1.05 -7.76 -7.35
CA ILE A 100 -0.15 -8.68 -6.66
C ILE A 100 0.28 -9.77 -7.64
N VAL A 101 1.57 -9.85 -7.91
CA VAL A 101 2.15 -10.91 -8.73
C VAL A 101 2.48 -12.11 -7.84
N VAL A 102 1.91 -13.27 -8.16
CA VAL A 102 2.15 -14.55 -7.47
C VAL A 102 3.20 -15.33 -8.25
N SER A 103 4.37 -15.54 -7.66
CA SER A 103 5.53 -16.13 -8.32
C SER A 103 6.26 -17.13 -7.40
N GLY A 104 6.89 -18.14 -7.99
CA GLY A 104 7.81 -19.03 -7.27
C GLY A 104 9.15 -18.37 -6.94
N ASP A 105 9.52 -17.29 -7.61
CA ASP A 105 10.75 -16.52 -7.41
C ASP A 105 10.45 -15.12 -6.84
N ALA A 106 9.49 -15.04 -5.91
CA ALA A 106 9.03 -13.77 -5.36
C ALA A 106 10.18 -12.93 -4.74
N GLN A 107 11.17 -13.60 -4.11
CA GLN A 107 12.30 -12.90 -3.49
C GLN A 107 13.12 -12.13 -4.53
N ALA A 108 13.46 -12.75 -5.66
CA ALA A 108 14.20 -12.09 -6.74
C ALA A 108 13.38 -10.93 -7.35
N HIS A 109 12.05 -11.10 -7.46
CA HIS A 109 11.16 -10.05 -7.95
C HIS A 109 10.92 -8.94 -6.94
N LEU A 110 10.92 -9.23 -5.64
CA LEU A 110 10.88 -8.21 -4.59
C LEU A 110 12.12 -7.32 -4.62
N GLU A 111 13.28 -7.89 -4.88
CA GLU A 111 14.51 -7.13 -5.10
C GLU A 111 14.43 -6.30 -6.39
N ALA A 112 13.85 -6.86 -7.46
CA ALA A 112 13.60 -6.18 -8.74
C ALA A 112 12.40 -5.22 -8.71
N ARG A 113 11.58 -5.21 -7.67
CA ARG A 113 10.39 -4.33 -7.47
C ARG A 113 10.69 -2.86 -7.73
N GLN A 114 11.94 -2.45 -7.55
CA GLN A 114 12.43 -1.11 -7.82
C GLN A 114 12.23 -0.65 -9.28
N PHE A 115 11.92 -1.58 -10.19
CA PHE A 115 11.84 -1.33 -11.62
C PHE A 115 10.45 -1.56 -12.23
N THR A 116 9.48 -2.05 -11.43
CA THR A 116 8.10 -2.31 -11.90
C THR A 116 7.09 -1.54 -11.08
N GLU A 117 6.90 -0.27 -11.43
CA GLU A 117 5.97 0.63 -10.76
C GLU A 117 4.51 0.20 -10.87
N ASP A 118 4.21 -0.63 -11.88
CA ASP A 118 2.86 -1.09 -12.14
C ASP A 118 2.39 -2.17 -11.14
N VAL A 119 3.34 -2.93 -10.58
CA VAL A 119 3.06 -4.00 -9.60
C VAL A 119 3.08 -3.44 -8.18
N THR A 120 2.01 -3.68 -7.42
CA THR A 120 1.93 -3.23 -6.03
C THR A 120 2.77 -4.10 -5.12
N ASP A 121 2.70 -5.43 -5.30
CA ASP A 121 3.46 -6.37 -4.48
C ASP A 121 3.69 -7.72 -5.18
N TYR A 122 4.61 -8.50 -4.63
CA TYR A 122 4.88 -9.86 -5.04
C TYR A 122 4.59 -10.82 -3.89
N PHE A 123 3.98 -11.95 -4.20
CA PHE A 123 3.67 -12.98 -3.23
C PHE A 123 4.37 -14.30 -3.62
N ASP A 124 5.06 -14.91 -2.64
CA ASP A 124 5.72 -16.19 -2.87
C ASP A 124 4.69 -17.33 -2.90
N LYS A 125 4.58 -17.97 -4.07
CA LYS A 125 3.69 -19.12 -4.31
C LYS A 125 3.95 -20.28 -3.35
N ALA A 126 5.18 -20.44 -2.86
CA ALA A 126 5.56 -21.51 -1.94
C ALA A 126 4.87 -21.40 -0.57
N LEU A 127 4.40 -20.19 -0.19
CA LEU A 127 3.66 -19.95 1.06
C LEU A 127 2.24 -20.54 1.05
N GLY A 128 1.73 -20.91 -0.13
CA GLY A 128 0.43 -21.57 -0.29
C GLY A 128 -0.77 -20.62 -0.35
N HIS A 129 -1.93 -21.23 -0.63
CA HIS A 129 -3.16 -20.47 -0.93
C HIS A 129 -3.79 -19.80 0.31
N GLU A 130 -3.65 -20.40 1.49
CA GLU A 130 -4.17 -19.82 2.74
C GLU A 130 -3.40 -18.55 3.12
N ALA A 131 -2.06 -18.57 2.98
CA ALA A 131 -1.24 -17.40 3.20
C ALA A 131 -1.53 -16.29 2.17
N LEU A 132 -1.77 -16.65 0.90
CA LEU A 132 -2.20 -15.70 -0.13
C LEU A 132 -3.55 -15.07 0.21
N ALA A 133 -4.52 -15.86 0.67
CA ALA A 133 -5.83 -15.33 1.05
C ALA A 133 -5.74 -14.37 2.25
N ALA A 134 -4.91 -14.70 3.25
CA ALA A 134 -4.64 -13.80 4.38
C ALA A 134 -3.98 -12.50 3.92
N PHE A 135 -3.04 -12.60 2.98
CA PHE A 135 -2.37 -11.45 2.38
C PHE A 135 -3.35 -10.54 1.62
N ILE A 136 -4.21 -11.12 0.77
CA ILE A 136 -5.26 -10.41 0.03
C ILE A 136 -6.24 -9.75 1.01
N ARG A 137 -6.67 -10.45 2.06
CA ARG A 137 -7.55 -9.88 3.10
C ARG A 137 -6.95 -8.63 3.71
N GLY A 138 -5.65 -8.62 3.96
CA GLY A 138 -4.93 -7.45 4.43
C GLY A 138 -5.07 -6.22 3.52
N TYR A 139 -5.29 -6.40 2.23
CA TYR A 139 -5.51 -5.32 1.27
C TYR A 139 -7.00 -4.91 1.15
N VAL A 140 -7.91 -5.88 1.07
CA VAL A 140 -9.32 -5.60 0.74
C VAL A 140 -10.21 -5.40 1.96
N GLN A 141 -9.84 -5.98 3.10
CA GLN A 141 -10.50 -5.81 4.40
C GLN A 141 -9.47 -5.53 5.49
N PRO A 142 -8.81 -4.36 5.45
CA PRO A 142 -7.80 -4.03 6.40
C PRO A 142 -8.41 -3.87 7.80
N GLU A 143 -7.86 -4.59 8.78
CA GLU A 143 -8.20 -4.40 10.18
C GLU A 143 -7.58 -3.09 10.71
N PRO A 144 -8.28 -2.35 11.58
CA PRO A 144 -7.70 -1.20 12.25
C PRO A 144 -6.43 -1.61 12.99
N ILE A 145 -5.40 -0.78 12.92
CA ILE A 145 -4.16 -0.97 13.67
C ILE A 145 -4.24 -0.03 14.87
N PRO A 146 -4.55 -0.54 16.08
CA PRO A 146 -4.69 0.30 17.26
C PRO A 146 -3.42 1.09 17.53
N ASP A 147 -3.57 2.37 17.89
CA ASP A 147 -2.48 3.26 18.33
C ASP A 147 -1.32 3.41 17.33
N ALA A 148 -1.57 3.16 16.03
CA ALA A 148 -0.57 3.38 15.00
C ALA A 148 -0.22 4.87 14.88
N ARG A 149 1.09 5.17 14.92
CA ARG A 149 1.64 6.53 14.90
C ARG A 149 2.36 6.77 13.58
N VAL A 150 1.91 7.77 12.85
CA VAL A 150 2.57 8.24 11.64
C VAL A 150 3.26 9.57 11.93
N LEU A 151 4.58 9.59 11.74
CA LEU A 151 5.35 10.83 11.69
C LEU A 151 5.21 11.38 10.28
N TYR A 152 4.62 12.58 10.16
CA TYR A 152 4.31 13.20 8.89
C TYR A 152 5.03 14.52 8.71
N VAL A 153 5.82 14.67 7.63
CA VAL A 153 6.57 15.88 7.31
C VAL A 153 6.02 16.52 6.04
N GLU A 154 5.47 17.73 6.17
CA GLU A 154 4.87 18.50 5.08
C GLU A 154 4.85 19.98 5.45
N ASP A 155 5.39 20.86 4.61
CA ASP A 155 5.47 22.30 4.86
C ASP A 155 4.22 23.07 4.42
N SER A 156 3.40 22.50 3.55
CA SER A 156 2.12 23.06 3.15
C SER A 156 1.03 22.79 4.19
N LYS A 157 0.63 23.80 4.94
CA LYS A 157 -0.42 23.66 5.96
C LYS A 157 -1.74 23.09 5.42
N VAL A 158 -2.08 23.42 4.17
CA VAL A 158 -3.32 22.95 3.54
C VAL A 158 -3.23 21.46 3.23
N VAL A 159 -2.13 21.04 2.61
CA VAL A 159 -1.87 19.62 2.30
C VAL A 159 -1.74 18.80 3.60
N ALA A 160 -0.99 19.32 4.57
CA ALA A 160 -0.82 18.68 5.87
C ALA A 160 -2.15 18.44 6.58
N LEU A 161 -3.02 19.44 6.65
CA LEU A 161 -4.31 19.31 7.31
C LEU A 161 -5.23 18.32 6.59
N ALA A 162 -5.26 18.34 5.27
CA ALA A 162 -6.08 17.42 4.47
C ALA A 162 -5.59 15.97 4.64
N THR A 163 -4.30 15.74 4.48
CA THR A 163 -3.67 14.41 4.62
C THR A 163 -3.82 13.86 6.04
N LYS A 164 -3.57 14.70 7.05
CA LYS A 164 -3.77 14.33 8.45
C LYS A 164 -5.20 13.87 8.72
N ARG A 165 -6.20 14.61 8.24
CA ARG A 165 -7.62 14.24 8.39
C ARG A 165 -7.95 12.92 7.69
N MET A 166 -7.37 12.65 6.51
CA MET A 166 -7.53 11.38 5.82
C MET A 166 -7.05 10.21 6.70
N LEU A 167 -5.85 10.31 7.25
CA LEU A 167 -5.25 9.27 8.10
C LEU A 167 -6.00 9.10 9.43
N GLU A 168 -6.33 10.19 10.11
CA GLU A 168 -7.01 10.17 11.40
C GLU A 168 -8.42 9.58 11.33
N ARG A 169 -9.14 9.76 10.22
CA ARG A 169 -10.44 9.11 9.97
C ARG A 169 -10.34 7.58 9.95
N HIS A 170 -9.15 7.05 9.69
CA HIS A 170 -8.86 5.61 9.68
C HIS A 170 -8.16 5.10 10.94
N GLY A 171 -8.24 5.87 12.03
CA GLY A 171 -7.73 5.47 13.35
C GLY A 171 -6.21 5.59 13.50
N VAL A 172 -5.54 6.27 12.57
CA VAL A 172 -4.10 6.49 12.62
C VAL A 172 -3.80 7.81 13.34
N ARG A 173 -2.93 7.78 14.35
CA ARG A 173 -2.46 8.99 15.03
C ARG A 173 -1.36 9.66 14.19
N VAL A 174 -1.53 10.94 13.88
CA VAL A 174 -0.59 11.68 13.04
C VAL A 174 0.14 12.76 13.84
N MET A 175 1.46 12.65 13.87
CA MET A 175 2.37 13.66 14.39
C MET A 175 2.93 14.45 13.21
N HIS A 176 2.50 15.69 13.05
CA HIS A 176 2.88 16.52 11.91
C HIS A 176 4.03 17.44 12.25
N PHE A 177 5.03 17.50 11.40
CA PHE A 177 6.20 18.37 11.43
C PHE A 177 6.26 19.20 10.15
N ILE A 178 6.63 20.48 10.27
CA ILE A 178 6.72 21.38 9.11
C ILE A 178 8.03 21.15 8.34
N GLY A 179 9.10 20.78 9.05
CA GLY A 179 10.43 20.58 8.49
C GLY A 179 11.07 19.27 8.93
N VAL A 180 12.08 18.88 8.19
CA VAL A 180 12.87 17.66 8.46
C VAL A 180 13.65 17.79 9.75
N GLU A 181 14.13 18.98 10.06
CA GLU A 181 14.94 19.27 11.24
C GLU A 181 14.17 18.94 12.52
N GLU A 182 12.94 19.42 12.66
CA GLU A 182 12.07 19.13 13.80
C GLU A 182 11.74 17.63 13.92
N ALA A 183 11.49 16.99 12.79
CA ALA A 183 11.24 15.55 12.75
C ALA A 183 12.45 14.73 13.19
N LEU A 184 13.66 15.14 12.79
CA LEU A 184 14.91 14.51 13.22
C LEU A 184 15.18 14.71 14.71
N GLU A 185 14.94 15.90 15.27
CA GLU A 185 15.06 16.16 16.70
C GLU A 185 14.12 15.25 17.51
N TYR A 186 12.88 15.10 17.04
CA TYR A 186 11.93 14.17 17.66
C TYR A 186 12.44 12.73 17.62
N LEU A 187 12.90 12.24 16.49
CA LEU A 187 13.43 10.89 16.34
C LEU A 187 14.71 10.67 17.14
N GLU A 188 15.58 11.69 17.24
CA GLU A 188 16.80 11.62 18.05
C GLU A 188 16.48 11.47 19.54
N SER A 189 15.39 12.08 20.04
CA SER A 189 14.96 11.90 21.43
C SER A 189 14.53 10.46 21.76
N HIS A 190 14.25 9.63 20.74
CA HIS A 190 13.90 8.21 20.86
C HIS A 190 15.04 7.28 20.45
N ARG A 191 16.19 7.84 20.10
CA ARG A 191 17.36 7.05 19.66
C ARG A 191 17.86 6.12 20.77
N GLY A 192 18.12 4.88 20.40
CA GLY A 192 18.57 3.85 21.35
C GLY A 192 17.47 3.21 22.18
N GLN A 193 16.22 3.63 22.02
CA GLN A 193 15.05 2.97 22.59
C GLN A 193 14.54 1.87 21.64
N ASP A 194 13.82 0.89 22.20
CA ASP A 194 13.16 -0.14 21.39
C ASP A 194 12.06 0.46 20.50
N ASP A 195 11.45 1.55 20.94
CA ASP A 195 10.43 2.30 20.21
C ASP A 195 11.06 3.51 19.51
N PRO A 196 11.02 3.60 18.17
CA PRO A 196 11.56 4.75 17.44
C PRO A 196 10.68 6.02 17.54
N GLY A 197 9.60 6.00 18.32
CA GLY A 197 8.67 7.12 18.49
C GLY A 197 7.59 7.18 17.40
N ALA A 198 7.72 6.42 16.32
CA ALA A 198 6.76 6.33 15.24
C ALA A 198 6.75 4.92 14.65
N ASP A 199 5.62 4.53 14.06
CA ASP A 199 5.43 3.24 13.41
C ASP A 199 5.59 3.34 11.88
N LEU A 200 5.52 4.55 11.32
CA LEU A 200 5.71 4.87 9.91
C LEU A 200 6.08 6.34 9.75
N VAL A 201 6.92 6.63 8.77
CA VAL A 201 7.22 8.00 8.32
C VAL A 201 6.54 8.24 6.97
N LEU A 202 5.80 9.34 6.88
CA LEU A 202 5.25 9.89 5.65
C LEU A 202 5.92 11.25 5.41
N THR A 203 6.57 11.47 4.28
CA THR A 203 7.28 12.72 4.01
C THR A 203 7.10 13.19 2.58
N ASP A 204 6.94 14.50 2.38
CA ASP A 204 7.16 15.09 1.06
C ASP A 204 8.65 15.02 0.69
N VAL A 205 8.94 14.95 -0.61
CA VAL A 205 10.32 15.07 -1.14
C VAL A 205 10.82 16.49 -1.02
N TYR A 206 10.01 17.44 -1.48
CA TYR A 206 10.37 18.85 -1.59
C TYR A 206 9.77 19.63 -0.44
N LEU A 207 10.60 19.95 0.53
CA LEU A 207 10.24 20.71 1.73
C LEU A 207 10.98 22.04 1.74
N LYS A 208 10.37 23.05 2.33
CA LYS A 208 11.06 24.31 2.64
C LYS A 208 11.95 24.10 3.85
N GLY A 209 13.24 24.39 3.70
CA GLY A 209 14.24 24.19 4.73
C GLY A 209 15.60 23.87 4.12
N GLU A 210 16.54 23.54 4.95
CA GLU A 210 17.88 23.10 4.50
C GLU A 210 17.88 21.61 4.10
N LEU A 211 16.98 20.82 4.73
CA LEU A 211 16.88 19.38 4.52
C LEU A 211 15.60 19.02 3.74
N SER A 212 15.75 18.10 2.83
CA SER A 212 14.65 17.52 2.02
C SER A 212 14.13 16.21 2.64
N GLY A 213 12.98 15.72 2.15
CA GLY A 213 12.51 14.38 2.50
C GLY A 213 13.46 13.26 2.11
N MET A 214 14.33 13.51 1.10
CA MET A 214 15.41 12.62 0.72
C MET A 214 16.49 12.54 1.80
N ASP A 215 16.87 13.69 2.36
CA ASP A 215 17.87 13.75 3.46
C ASP A 215 17.33 13.04 4.70
N LEU A 216 16.04 13.21 5.02
CA LEU A 216 15.37 12.46 6.08
C LEU A 216 15.48 10.95 5.85
N LEU A 217 15.16 10.49 4.65
CA LEU A 217 15.24 9.07 4.29
C LEU A 217 16.65 8.52 4.44
N GLN A 218 17.68 9.25 3.95
CA GLN A 218 19.08 8.85 4.06
C GLN A 218 19.53 8.76 5.52
N ARG A 219 19.16 9.72 6.36
CA ARG A 219 19.51 9.70 7.79
C ARG A 219 18.82 8.55 8.51
N LEU A 220 17.54 8.28 8.22
CA LEU A 220 16.83 7.14 8.81
C LEU A 220 17.49 5.80 8.48
N ARG A 221 17.95 5.62 7.24
CA ARG A 221 18.60 4.36 6.80
C ARG A 221 20.06 4.26 7.20
N GLY A 222 20.79 5.39 7.20
CA GLY A 222 22.21 5.49 7.56
C GLY A 222 22.42 5.74 9.05
N ASP A 223 22.19 6.97 9.50
CA ASP A 223 22.59 7.44 10.84
C ASP A 223 21.81 6.75 11.96
N PHE A 224 20.49 6.55 11.79
CA PHE A 224 19.65 5.86 12.74
C PHE A 224 19.67 4.33 12.58
N GLY A 225 20.06 3.82 11.42
CA GLY A 225 20.08 2.39 11.13
C GLY A 225 18.71 1.73 11.09
N TYR A 226 17.63 2.50 10.93
CA TYR A 226 16.28 1.94 10.85
C TYR A 226 16.03 1.32 9.47
N GLY A 227 15.95 -0.01 9.42
CA GLY A 227 15.58 -0.75 8.23
C GLY A 227 14.13 -0.52 7.81
N LYS A 228 13.79 -0.90 6.57
CA LYS A 228 12.45 -0.76 5.98
C LYS A 228 11.33 -1.40 6.80
N ARG A 229 11.63 -2.48 7.55
CA ARG A 229 10.66 -3.16 8.44
C ARG A 229 10.47 -2.43 9.75
N ARG A 230 11.57 -1.95 10.35
CA ARG A 230 11.52 -1.31 11.67
C ARG A 230 10.82 0.05 11.63
N LEU A 231 11.13 0.85 10.63
CA LEU A 231 10.47 2.15 10.41
C LEU A 231 10.24 2.34 8.90
N PRO A 232 9.08 1.91 8.39
CA PRO A 232 8.74 2.12 6.99
C PRO A 232 8.63 3.61 6.66
N VAL A 233 9.03 3.97 5.44
CA VAL A 233 8.96 5.34 4.93
C VAL A 233 8.16 5.34 3.64
N LEU A 234 7.07 6.09 3.64
CA LEU A 234 6.32 6.47 2.45
C LEU A 234 6.72 7.88 2.03
N VAL A 235 7.08 8.03 0.76
CA VAL A 235 7.50 9.33 0.21
C VAL A 235 6.40 9.86 -0.70
N MET A 236 5.95 11.08 -0.43
CA MET A 236 5.00 11.79 -1.28
C MET A 236 5.75 12.57 -2.35
N THR A 237 5.34 12.46 -3.61
CA THR A 237 5.97 13.16 -4.72
C THR A 237 4.97 13.57 -5.78
N GLY A 238 5.15 14.76 -6.35
CA GLY A 238 4.46 15.20 -7.57
C GLY A 238 5.28 14.93 -8.83
N ASP A 239 6.45 14.32 -8.71
CA ASP A 239 7.30 14.00 -9.84
C ASP A 239 6.83 12.69 -10.49
N ASP A 240 6.43 12.77 -11.75
CA ASP A 240 6.00 11.64 -12.58
C ASP A 240 7.15 10.95 -13.32
N ASN A 241 8.38 11.45 -13.14
CA ASN A 241 9.56 10.86 -13.73
C ASN A 241 9.93 9.54 -13.04
N ARG A 242 9.88 8.45 -13.79
CA ARG A 242 10.13 7.09 -13.30
C ARG A 242 11.52 6.89 -12.72
N ASP A 243 12.54 7.52 -13.31
CA ASP A 243 13.92 7.38 -12.82
C ASP A 243 14.09 8.04 -11.45
N ASN A 244 13.45 9.19 -11.23
CA ASN A 244 13.44 9.86 -9.94
C ASN A 244 12.67 9.04 -8.88
N GLN A 245 11.52 8.49 -9.24
CA GLN A 245 10.76 7.61 -8.36
C GLN A 245 11.57 6.35 -8.00
N SER A 246 12.18 5.69 -8.98
CA SER A 246 13.03 4.52 -8.78
C SER A 246 14.24 4.84 -7.88
N LYS A 247 14.80 6.05 -7.98
CA LYS A 247 15.87 6.52 -7.10
C LYS A 247 15.43 6.58 -5.64
N LEU A 248 14.23 7.11 -5.35
CA LEU A 248 13.67 7.15 -3.99
C LEU A 248 13.55 5.75 -3.39
N LEU A 249 13.04 4.79 -4.15
CA LEU A 249 12.90 3.40 -3.72
C LEU A 249 14.26 2.73 -3.47
N ARG A 250 15.27 2.97 -4.34
CA ARG A 250 16.64 2.49 -4.15
C ARG A 250 17.32 3.08 -2.93
N GLN A 251 17.01 4.31 -2.56
CA GLN A 251 17.52 4.97 -1.37
C GLN A 251 16.86 4.52 -0.08
N GLY A 252 15.88 3.63 -0.16
CA GLY A 252 15.30 2.98 1.00
C GLY A 252 13.88 3.38 1.35
N ALA A 253 13.17 4.14 0.50
CA ALA A 253 11.73 4.30 0.64
C ALA A 253 11.04 2.93 0.53
N ASN A 254 9.97 2.73 1.29
CA ASN A 254 9.16 1.53 1.21
C ASN A 254 8.22 1.60 0.00
N ASP A 255 7.60 2.76 -0.20
CA ASP A 255 6.71 3.01 -1.32
C ASP A 255 6.54 4.52 -1.55
N LEU A 256 5.85 4.87 -2.63
CA LEU A 256 5.57 6.24 -3.02
C LEU A 256 4.06 6.53 -2.98
N VAL A 257 3.73 7.76 -2.64
CA VAL A 257 2.37 8.32 -2.76
C VAL A 257 2.43 9.48 -3.74
N LEU A 258 1.76 9.34 -4.88
CA LEU A 258 1.77 10.36 -5.92
C LEU A 258 0.83 11.52 -5.55
N LYS A 259 1.22 12.73 -5.88
CA LYS A 259 0.37 13.94 -5.80
C LYS A 259 -0.32 14.16 -7.17
N PRO A 260 -1.61 14.54 -7.22
CA PRO A 260 -2.50 14.84 -6.09
C PRO A 260 -2.82 13.60 -5.25
N ILE A 261 -2.89 13.77 -3.92
CA ILE A 261 -3.07 12.65 -2.99
C ILE A 261 -4.49 12.12 -3.12
N GLU A 262 -4.59 10.85 -3.49
CA GLU A 262 -5.82 10.08 -3.46
C GLU A 262 -5.94 9.36 -2.11
N GLU A 263 -7.02 9.65 -1.36
CA GLU A 263 -7.22 9.13 -0.01
C GLU A 263 -7.12 7.61 0.04
N ARG A 264 -7.83 6.90 -0.84
CA ARG A 264 -7.83 5.44 -0.86
C ARG A 264 -6.44 4.85 -1.03
N LEU A 265 -5.64 5.39 -1.95
CA LEU A 265 -4.28 4.92 -2.19
C LEU A 265 -3.36 5.21 -1.01
N LEU A 266 -3.42 6.42 -0.45
CA LEU A 266 -2.67 6.79 0.75
C LEU A 266 -2.97 5.83 1.91
N ILE A 267 -4.24 5.60 2.19
CA ILE A 267 -4.67 4.75 3.30
C ILE A 267 -4.26 3.30 3.08
N THR A 268 -4.49 2.75 1.88
CA THR A 268 -4.09 1.38 1.54
C THR A 268 -2.60 1.17 1.76
N LYS A 269 -1.75 2.07 1.24
CA LYS A 269 -0.30 1.99 1.39
C LYS A 269 0.14 2.16 2.85
N THR A 270 -0.45 3.11 3.58
CA THR A 270 -0.13 3.36 4.99
C THR A 270 -0.46 2.14 5.85
N LEU A 271 -1.67 1.62 5.77
CA LEU A 271 -2.09 0.46 6.57
C LEU A 271 -1.31 -0.80 6.21
N PHE A 272 -0.97 -0.99 4.94
CA PHE A 272 -0.13 -2.10 4.53
C PHE A 272 1.26 -2.03 5.19
N GLN A 273 1.95 -0.89 5.11
CA GLN A 273 3.28 -0.73 5.70
C GLN A 273 3.26 -0.86 7.22
N LEU A 274 2.25 -0.32 7.89
CA LEU A 274 2.07 -0.45 9.34
C LEU A 274 1.88 -1.90 9.78
N ARG A 275 1.24 -2.75 8.99
CA ARG A 275 1.10 -4.16 9.29
C ARG A 275 2.39 -4.92 9.12
N VAL A 276 3.07 -4.69 7.99
CA VAL A 276 4.34 -5.35 7.69
C VAL A 276 5.40 -5.03 8.75
N SER A 277 5.40 -3.83 9.31
CA SER A 277 6.34 -3.43 10.35
C SER A 277 6.08 -4.11 11.70
N ARG A 278 4.83 -4.52 11.98
CA ARG A 278 4.44 -5.17 13.24
C ARG A 278 4.51 -6.71 13.20
N LEU A 279 4.81 -7.30 12.04
CA LEU A 279 5.09 -8.73 11.90
C LEU A 279 6.55 -9.04 12.25
#